data_a2d1f57ae8815d7c72a71de8c54a4d02
#
_entry.id   a2d1f57ae8815d7c72a71de8c54a4d02
#
_cell.length_a   1.000
_cell.length_b   1.000
_cell.length_c   1.000
_cell.angle_alpha   90.00
_cell.angle_beta   90.00
_cell.angle_gamma   90.00
#
_symmetry.space_group_name_H-M   'P 1'
#
loop_
_entity.id
_entity.type
_entity.pdbx_description
1 polymer ?
#
loop_
_entity_poly.entity_id
_entity_poly.type
_entity_poly.pdbx_seq_one_letter_code
_entity_poly.pdbx_strand_id
1 'polypeptide(L)'
;MLVSLFPVASIAAEKVDFSKQLIHFEKRYGLSVRYEIGEGFFPPEWLEAPISAQATAIPENEIKRTLSLATGALRIYPDTVVKKHLRAIHLAGGFTFYGLNFGATSADDCIYLCNAGTADGYTDRYILRAFHHEFAHILYAKHVFPLDEWSACNPPGFAYLGGNDGGVEAIRKGADSLVGDERLYGMGFLAEYAMSSPEEDLCVYSEMILGAGEEFAGIMNRHNAVKRKYAIWRKYYLSIDPAFMRTVNPKKPR
;
A
#
# COMPACT_ATOMS: atom_id res chain seq x y z
N MET A 1 43.95 32.90 -33.39
CA MET A 1 43.18 31.68 -33.09
C MET A 1 42.09 32.09 -32.12
N LEU A 2 40.89 32.42 -32.65
CA LEU A 2 39.75 32.87 -31.84
C LEU A 2 39.00 31.65 -31.33
N VAL A 3 38.97 31.46 -30.01
CA VAL A 3 38.13 30.42 -29.35
C VAL A 3 36.75 31.03 -29.19
N SER A 4 35.80 30.51 -29.97
CA SER A 4 34.37 30.83 -29.86
C SER A 4 33.81 30.15 -28.62
N LEU A 5 33.47 30.92 -27.60
CA LEU A 5 32.66 30.48 -26.42
C LEU A 5 31.20 30.44 -26.84
N PHE A 6 30.65 29.23 -27.04
CA PHE A 6 29.20 29.05 -27.12
C PHE A 6 28.59 29.20 -25.71
N PRO A 7 27.52 29.97 -25.53
CA PRO A 7 26.82 30.01 -24.27
C PRO A 7 26.12 28.65 -24.03
N VAL A 8 26.44 28.01 -22.90
CA VAL A 8 25.67 26.89 -22.40
C VAL A 8 24.31 27.45 -21.97
N ALA A 9 23.30 27.25 -22.79
CA ALA A 9 21.91 27.52 -22.41
C ALA A 9 21.57 26.61 -21.22
N SER A 10 21.38 27.24 -20.05
CA SER A 10 20.78 26.59 -18.88
C SER A 10 19.36 26.18 -19.27
N ILE A 11 19.13 24.91 -19.50
CA ILE A 11 17.79 24.35 -19.60
C ILE A 11 17.24 24.40 -18.19
N ALA A 12 16.47 25.44 -17.87
CA ALA A 12 15.65 25.47 -16.68
C ALA A 12 14.71 24.26 -16.80
N ALA A 13 14.84 23.27 -15.88
CA ALA A 13 13.93 22.16 -15.80
C ALA A 13 12.51 22.71 -15.65
N GLU A 14 11.65 22.40 -16.63
CA GLU A 14 10.25 22.79 -16.62
C GLU A 14 9.60 22.14 -15.37
N LYS A 15 9.19 22.95 -14.40
CA LYS A 15 8.49 22.45 -13.21
C LYS A 15 7.25 21.70 -13.65
N VAL A 16 7.21 20.41 -13.37
CA VAL A 16 6.08 19.57 -13.74
C VAL A 16 4.83 20.05 -12.98
N ASP A 17 3.80 20.44 -13.74
CA ASP A 17 2.55 20.94 -13.15
C ASP A 17 1.64 19.78 -12.71
N PHE A 18 1.56 19.54 -11.41
CA PHE A 18 0.69 18.52 -10.79
C PHE A 18 -0.67 19.10 -10.38
N SER A 19 -0.89 20.40 -10.54
CA SER A 19 -2.05 21.10 -9.96
C SER A 19 -3.39 20.47 -10.37
N LYS A 20 -3.52 20.02 -11.61
CA LYS A 20 -4.76 19.39 -12.09
C LYS A 20 -5.05 18.06 -11.38
N GLN A 21 -4.03 17.28 -11.08
CA GLN A 21 -4.19 15.99 -10.37
C GLN A 21 -4.54 16.24 -8.91
N LEU A 22 -3.86 17.16 -8.25
CA LEU A 22 -4.15 17.54 -6.87
C LEU A 22 -5.57 18.08 -6.71
N ILE A 23 -6.00 18.98 -7.60
CA ILE A 23 -7.38 19.50 -7.64
C ILE A 23 -8.39 18.35 -7.86
N HIS A 24 -8.06 17.35 -8.69
CA HIS A 24 -8.92 16.20 -8.90
C HIS A 24 -9.11 15.39 -7.62
N PHE A 25 -8.04 15.09 -6.87
CA PHE A 25 -8.11 14.39 -5.59
C PHE A 25 -8.98 15.15 -4.59
N GLU A 26 -8.72 16.44 -4.42
CA GLU A 26 -9.47 17.28 -3.50
C GLU A 26 -10.95 17.36 -3.87
N LYS A 27 -11.28 17.70 -5.13
CA LYS A 27 -12.67 17.85 -5.57
C LYS A 27 -13.47 16.56 -5.54
N ARG A 28 -12.86 15.43 -5.94
CA ARG A 28 -13.58 14.16 -6.03
C ARG A 28 -13.72 13.48 -4.69
N TYR A 29 -12.65 13.44 -3.91
CA TYR A 29 -12.57 12.61 -2.70
C TYR A 29 -12.45 13.41 -1.40
N GLY A 30 -12.14 14.69 -1.47
CA GLY A 30 -11.78 15.50 -0.29
C GLY A 30 -10.38 15.17 0.24
N LEU A 31 -9.52 14.55 -0.58
CA LEU A 31 -8.17 14.14 -0.20
C LEU A 31 -7.15 15.26 -0.37
N SER A 32 -6.25 15.40 0.60
CA SER A 32 -5.02 16.14 0.43
C SER A 32 -3.87 15.23 0.01
N VAL A 33 -2.92 15.79 -0.74
CA VAL A 33 -1.66 15.11 -1.08
C VAL A 33 -0.50 15.97 -0.55
N ARG A 34 0.43 15.33 0.17
CA ARG A 34 1.62 15.98 0.72
C ARG A 34 2.87 15.28 0.22
N TYR A 35 3.82 16.05 -0.30
CA TYR A 35 5.11 15.56 -0.79
C TYR A 35 6.27 16.46 -0.36
N GLU A 36 5.97 17.58 0.29
CA GLU A 36 6.96 18.43 0.94
C GLU A 36 7.14 17.96 2.38
N ILE A 37 8.36 17.52 2.70
CA ILE A 37 8.69 17.02 4.04
C ILE A 37 8.93 18.23 4.95
N GLY A 38 8.23 18.28 6.06
CA GLY A 38 8.30 19.38 7.01
C GLY A 38 7.29 19.22 8.14
N GLU A 39 6.92 20.32 8.77
CA GLU A 39 5.95 20.35 9.85
C GLU A 39 4.62 19.71 9.42
N GLY A 40 4.10 18.77 10.24
CA GLY A 40 2.85 18.05 9.99
C GLY A 40 2.91 17.02 8.86
N PHE A 41 4.10 16.65 8.36
CA PHE A 41 4.24 15.52 7.44
C PHE A 41 3.98 14.20 8.14
N PHE A 42 4.53 14.00 9.32
CA PHE A 42 4.22 12.88 10.21
C PHE A 42 3.39 13.34 11.42
N PRO A 43 2.64 12.43 12.06
CA PRO A 43 2.09 12.67 13.38
C PRO A 43 3.21 13.04 14.39
N PRO A 44 3.00 13.99 15.31
CA PRO A 44 4.04 14.40 16.26
C PRO A 44 4.63 13.25 17.07
N GLU A 45 3.81 12.30 17.50
CA GLU A 45 4.21 11.11 18.26
C GLU A 45 5.15 10.17 17.48
N TRP A 46 5.14 10.22 16.15
CA TRP A 46 6.06 9.44 15.32
C TRP A 46 7.47 10.02 15.27
N LEU A 47 7.62 11.31 15.53
CA LEU A 47 8.91 11.99 15.54
C LEU A 47 9.74 11.64 16.79
N GLU A 48 9.07 11.21 17.85
CA GLU A 48 9.69 10.88 19.13
C GLU A 48 10.18 9.42 19.15
N ALA A 49 11.14 9.14 20.06
CA ALA A 49 11.57 7.77 20.33
C ALA A 49 10.42 6.96 20.97
N PRO A 50 10.28 5.66 20.64
CA PRO A 50 11.22 4.83 19.87
C PRO A 50 11.01 4.87 18.35
N ILE A 51 9.97 5.51 17.83
CA ILE A 51 9.60 5.52 16.40
C ILE A 51 10.65 6.29 15.59
N SER A 52 10.94 7.54 15.99
CA SER A 52 11.94 8.42 15.38
C SER A 52 11.84 8.50 13.86
N ALA A 53 10.62 8.80 13.37
CA ALA A 53 10.27 8.83 11.95
C ALA A 53 11.14 9.81 11.17
N GLN A 54 11.64 9.36 10.02
CA GLN A 54 12.38 10.19 9.06
C GLN A 54 11.87 9.92 7.65
N ALA A 55 11.97 10.92 6.78
CA ALA A 55 11.65 10.79 5.36
C ALA A 55 12.69 11.48 4.49
N THR A 56 12.86 10.96 3.27
CA THR A 56 13.63 11.62 2.20
C THR A 56 12.66 12.17 1.15
N ALA A 57 13.04 13.27 0.49
CA ALA A 57 12.21 13.88 -0.53
C ALA A 57 11.98 12.91 -1.71
N ILE A 58 10.74 12.86 -2.20
CA ILE A 58 10.42 12.12 -3.43
C ILE A 58 11.01 12.85 -4.65
N PRO A 59 11.62 12.13 -5.61
CA PRO A 59 12.03 12.75 -6.88
C PRO A 59 10.83 13.36 -7.62
N GLU A 60 11.01 14.56 -8.19
CA GLU A 60 9.93 15.33 -8.80
C GLU A 60 9.19 14.58 -9.92
N ASN A 61 9.94 13.85 -10.77
CA ASN A 61 9.36 13.01 -11.83
C ASN A 61 8.50 11.87 -11.28
N GLU A 62 8.78 11.39 -10.06
CA GLU A 62 8.07 10.28 -9.43
C GLU A 62 6.76 10.72 -8.76
N ILE A 63 6.61 12.01 -8.39
CA ILE A 63 5.37 12.53 -7.83
C ILE A 63 4.21 12.30 -8.81
N LYS A 64 4.37 12.71 -10.07
CA LYS A 64 3.33 12.56 -11.11
C LYS A 64 2.98 11.09 -11.35
N ARG A 65 3.99 10.22 -11.42
CA ARG A 65 3.80 8.77 -11.60
C ARG A 65 3.01 8.19 -10.45
N THR A 66 3.41 8.48 -9.20
CA THR A 66 2.72 7.99 -8.00
C THR A 66 1.28 8.49 -7.91
N LEU A 67 1.02 9.77 -8.21
CA LEU A 67 -0.34 10.32 -8.24
C LEU A 67 -1.22 9.65 -9.30
N SER A 68 -0.67 9.34 -10.48
CA SER A 68 -1.40 8.62 -11.52
C SER A 68 -1.80 7.22 -11.06
N LEU A 69 -0.88 6.49 -10.43
CA LEU A 69 -1.10 5.15 -9.89
C LEU A 69 -2.12 5.17 -8.74
N ALA A 70 -1.98 6.10 -7.80
CA ALA A 70 -2.93 6.29 -6.70
C ALA A 70 -4.35 6.62 -7.22
N THR A 71 -4.45 7.44 -8.28
CA THR A 71 -5.75 7.69 -8.95
C THR A 71 -6.36 6.41 -9.50
N GLY A 72 -5.54 5.56 -10.11
CA GLY A 72 -5.96 4.25 -10.61
C GLY A 72 -6.46 3.35 -9.49
N ALA A 73 -5.71 3.28 -8.39
CA ALA A 73 -6.04 2.49 -7.20
C ALA A 73 -7.35 2.96 -6.55
N LEU A 74 -7.54 4.28 -6.37
CA LEU A 74 -8.76 4.84 -5.77
C LEU A 74 -10.04 4.51 -6.55
N ARG A 75 -9.97 4.38 -7.87
CA ARG A 75 -11.13 4.03 -8.70
C ARG A 75 -11.67 2.63 -8.45
N ILE A 76 -10.90 1.79 -7.79
CA ILE A 76 -11.28 0.42 -7.41
C ILE A 76 -12.28 0.46 -6.24
N TYR A 77 -12.18 1.46 -5.36
CA TYR A 77 -13.03 1.59 -4.18
C TYR A 77 -14.29 2.40 -4.46
N PRO A 78 -15.39 2.11 -3.76
CA PRO A 78 -16.55 3.01 -3.75
C PRO A 78 -16.14 4.41 -3.26
N ASP A 79 -16.62 5.48 -3.93
CA ASP A 79 -16.32 6.86 -3.53
C ASP A 79 -16.73 7.15 -2.07
N THR A 80 -17.79 6.50 -1.58
CA THR A 80 -18.25 6.56 -0.18
C THR A 80 -17.22 6.05 0.79
N VAL A 81 -16.54 4.95 0.46
CA VAL A 81 -15.48 4.35 1.29
C VAL A 81 -14.24 5.25 1.32
N VAL A 82 -13.82 5.74 0.15
CA VAL A 82 -12.67 6.65 0.07
C VAL A 82 -12.91 7.90 0.90
N LYS A 83 -14.04 8.59 0.68
CA LYS A 83 -14.37 9.84 1.40
C LYS A 83 -14.51 9.68 2.91
N LYS A 84 -14.93 8.50 3.35
CA LYS A 84 -15.15 8.22 4.78
C LYS A 84 -13.87 7.85 5.51
N HIS A 85 -12.92 7.20 4.82
CA HIS A 85 -11.81 6.52 5.46
C HIS A 85 -10.43 7.04 5.09
N LEU A 86 -10.30 7.84 4.02
CA LEU A 86 -9.01 8.36 3.57
C LEU A 86 -9.04 9.89 3.50
N ARG A 87 -8.15 10.56 4.24
CA ARG A 87 -8.03 12.01 4.32
C ARG A 87 -6.82 12.54 3.57
N ALA A 88 -5.71 11.82 3.61
CA ALA A 88 -4.48 12.27 2.98
C ALA A 88 -3.62 11.13 2.43
N ILE A 89 -2.82 11.47 1.40
CA ILE A 89 -1.75 10.62 0.87
C ILE A 89 -0.44 11.41 1.00
N HIS A 90 0.53 10.85 1.70
CA HIS A 90 1.85 11.42 1.88
C HIS A 90 2.85 10.67 1.00
N LEU A 91 3.67 11.40 0.23
CA LEU A 91 4.62 10.84 -0.71
C LEU A 91 6.04 11.21 -0.30
N ALA A 92 6.94 10.22 -0.25
CA ALA A 92 8.36 10.43 0.03
C ALA A 92 9.25 9.55 -0.88
N GLY A 93 10.53 9.84 -0.91
CA GLY A 93 11.53 8.96 -1.54
C GLY A 93 11.82 7.72 -0.71
N GLY A 94 11.76 7.84 0.61
CA GLY A 94 11.96 6.74 1.55
C GLY A 94 11.50 7.12 2.95
N PHE A 95 11.18 6.12 3.76
CA PHE A 95 10.84 6.24 5.18
C PHE A 95 11.75 5.40 6.06
N THR A 96 12.03 5.92 7.25
CA THR A 96 12.69 5.17 8.31
C THR A 96 11.88 5.31 9.59
N PHE A 97 11.52 4.19 10.20
CA PHE A 97 10.87 4.10 11.51
C PHE A 97 11.61 3.07 12.36
N TYR A 98 11.84 3.35 13.63
CA TYR A 98 12.60 2.46 14.53
C TYR A 98 14.03 2.14 14.02
N GLY A 99 14.60 3.01 13.16
CA GLY A 99 15.88 2.75 12.49
C GLY A 99 15.81 1.73 11.34
N LEU A 100 14.60 1.32 10.91
CA LEU A 100 14.36 0.37 9.82
C LEU A 100 13.76 1.10 8.62
N ASN A 101 14.05 0.61 7.40
CA ASN A 101 13.46 1.13 6.17
C ASN A 101 12.07 0.55 5.94
N PHE A 102 11.11 1.42 5.55
CA PHE A 102 9.76 1.04 5.19
C PHE A 102 9.44 1.52 3.78
N GLY A 103 8.75 0.70 3.00
CA GLY A 103 8.30 1.07 1.66
C GLY A 103 6.97 1.84 1.65
N ALA A 104 6.14 1.62 2.65
CA ALA A 104 4.88 2.30 2.89
C ALA A 104 4.47 2.14 4.35
N THR A 105 3.49 2.92 4.79
CA THR A 105 2.80 2.76 6.07
C THR A 105 1.49 3.55 6.07
N SER A 106 0.65 3.34 7.08
CA SER A 106 -0.57 4.11 7.29
C SER A 106 -0.74 4.55 8.74
N ALA A 107 -1.45 5.63 8.95
CA ALA A 107 -1.85 6.11 10.29
C ALA A 107 -3.23 6.76 10.19
N ASP A 108 -4.14 6.39 11.09
CA ASP A 108 -5.51 6.89 11.17
C ASP A 108 -6.28 6.78 9.85
N ASP A 109 -6.24 7.85 9.05
CA ASP A 109 -6.89 8.01 7.76
C ASP A 109 -5.92 8.53 6.68
N CYS A 110 -4.61 8.31 6.89
CA CYS A 110 -3.54 8.72 5.99
C CYS A 110 -2.73 7.54 5.49
N ILE A 111 -2.39 7.55 4.20
CA ILE A 111 -1.46 6.61 3.58
C ILE A 111 -0.13 7.31 3.33
N TYR A 112 0.99 6.65 3.61
CA TYR A 112 2.35 7.11 3.35
C TYR A 112 2.99 6.16 2.35
N LEU A 113 3.42 6.65 1.17
CA LEU A 113 4.00 5.86 0.09
C LEU A 113 5.41 6.32 -0.22
N CYS A 114 6.36 5.38 -0.31
CA CYS A 114 7.68 5.62 -0.83
C CYS A 114 7.74 5.42 -2.35
N ASN A 115 8.51 6.28 -3.00
CA ASN A 115 8.91 6.07 -4.39
C ASN A 115 10.24 6.80 -4.67
N ALA A 116 11.35 6.08 -4.58
CA ALA A 116 12.66 6.58 -5.00
C ALA A 116 12.94 6.38 -6.50
N GLY A 117 12.01 5.73 -7.22
CA GLY A 117 12.15 5.43 -8.63
C GLY A 117 12.22 3.93 -8.94
N THR A 118 12.01 3.59 -10.22
CA THR A 118 11.96 2.19 -10.66
C THR A 118 13.32 1.48 -10.50
N ALA A 119 14.43 2.20 -10.61
CA ALA A 119 15.78 1.67 -10.41
C ALA A 119 16.00 1.16 -8.97
N ASP A 120 15.30 1.75 -8.01
CA ASP A 120 15.33 1.39 -6.58
C ASP A 120 14.21 0.39 -6.20
N GLY A 121 13.57 -0.23 -7.20
CA GLY A 121 12.55 -1.26 -6.97
C GLY A 121 11.11 -0.75 -6.88
N TYR A 122 10.88 0.56 -6.88
CA TYR A 122 9.52 1.14 -6.82
C TYR A 122 8.84 1.10 -8.19
N THR A 123 8.52 -0.12 -8.66
CA THR A 123 7.77 -0.34 -9.90
C THR A 123 6.32 0.11 -9.76
N ASP A 124 5.61 0.31 -10.88
CA ASP A 124 4.17 0.64 -10.87
C ASP A 124 3.36 -0.40 -10.10
N ARG A 125 3.68 -1.68 -10.28
CA ARG A 125 3.04 -2.78 -9.57
C ARG A 125 3.29 -2.69 -8.06
N TYR A 126 4.53 -2.39 -7.65
CA TYR A 126 4.85 -2.24 -6.23
C TYR A 126 4.02 -1.12 -5.59
N ILE A 127 3.99 0.07 -6.20
CA ILE A 127 3.27 1.23 -5.68
C ILE A 127 1.75 0.97 -5.60
N LEU A 128 1.17 0.32 -6.62
CA LEU A 128 -0.24 -0.05 -6.62
C LEU A 128 -0.55 -1.03 -5.48
N ARG A 129 0.28 -2.06 -5.30
CA ARG A 129 0.12 -3.03 -4.22
C ARG A 129 0.26 -2.36 -2.86
N ALA A 130 1.31 -1.56 -2.65
CA ALA A 130 1.53 -0.82 -1.41
C ALA A 130 0.33 0.09 -1.06
N PHE A 131 -0.25 0.79 -2.04
CA PHE A 131 -1.47 1.58 -1.81
C PHE A 131 -2.62 0.73 -1.27
N HIS A 132 -2.89 -0.42 -1.88
CA HIS A 132 -3.98 -1.29 -1.45
C HIS A 132 -3.71 -1.94 -0.09
N HIS A 133 -2.45 -2.25 0.20
CA HIS A 133 -1.99 -2.76 1.48
C HIS A 133 -2.28 -1.75 2.60
N GLU A 134 -1.81 -0.52 2.44
CA GLU A 134 -1.97 0.53 3.45
C GLU A 134 -3.44 0.95 3.64
N PHE A 135 -4.22 0.98 2.55
CA PHE A 135 -5.64 1.27 2.71
C PHE A 135 -6.40 0.13 3.39
N ALA A 136 -5.93 -1.12 3.26
CA ALA A 136 -6.51 -2.25 3.99
C ALA A 136 -6.26 -2.15 5.50
N HIS A 137 -5.09 -1.68 5.96
CA HIS A 137 -4.83 -1.36 7.36
C HIS A 137 -5.85 -0.35 7.92
N ILE A 138 -6.10 0.74 7.18
CA ILE A 138 -7.09 1.75 7.57
C ILE A 138 -8.49 1.13 7.70
N LEU A 139 -8.88 0.28 6.76
CA LEU A 139 -10.18 -0.39 6.81
C LEU A 139 -10.26 -1.42 7.95
N TYR A 140 -9.18 -2.17 8.20
CA TYR A 140 -9.10 -3.12 9.30
C TYR A 140 -9.27 -2.43 10.66
N ALA A 141 -8.60 -1.31 10.88
CA ALA A 141 -8.69 -0.53 12.13
C ALA A 141 -10.11 0.04 12.40
N LYS A 142 -10.91 0.23 11.34
CA LYS A 142 -12.22 0.91 11.43
C LYS A 142 -13.42 -0.02 11.32
N HIS A 143 -13.23 -1.30 11.02
CA HIS A 143 -14.30 -2.28 10.82
C HIS A 143 -14.00 -3.60 11.50
N VAL A 144 -15.03 -4.29 11.96
CA VAL A 144 -14.89 -5.59 12.62
C VAL A 144 -14.51 -6.64 11.58
N PHE A 145 -13.28 -7.15 11.69
CA PHE A 145 -12.80 -8.24 10.86
C PHE A 145 -13.15 -9.60 11.47
N PRO A 146 -13.59 -10.61 10.70
CA PRO A 146 -13.95 -11.93 11.20
C PRO A 146 -12.71 -12.79 11.50
N LEU A 147 -11.95 -12.39 12.52
CA LEU A 147 -10.64 -12.93 12.89
C LEU A 147 -10.67 -14.44 13.15
N ASP A 148 -11.70 -14.95 13.82
CA ASP A 148 -11.82 -16.38 14.15
C ASP A 148 -12.02 -17.22 12.87
N GLU A 149 -12.92 -16.76 11.95
CA GLU A 149 -13.13 -17.42 10.66
C GLU A 149 -11.84 -17.41 9.81
N TRP A 150 -11.10 -16.29 9.84
CA TRP A 150 -9.85 -16.13 9.12
C TRP A 150 -8.76 -17.07 9.64
N SER A 151 -8.54 -17.05 10.95
CA SER A 151 -7.53 -17.85 11.63
C SER A 151 -7.80 -19.36 11.50
N ALA A 152 -9.07 -19.77 11.47
CA ALA A 152 -9.46 -21.15 11.24
C ALA A 152 -9.11 -21.69 9.83
N CYS A 153 -8.74 -20.79 8.89
CA CYS A 153 -8.21 -21.19 7.57
C CYS A 153 -6.73 -21.57 7.59
N ASN A 154 -6.00 -21.20 8.65
CA ASN A 154 -4.58 -21.50 8.79
C ASN A 154 -4.35 -23.00 9.09
N PRO A 155 -3.12 -23.51 8.83
CA PRO A 155 -2.78 -24.89 9.17
C PRO A 155 -2.93 -25.14 10.69
N PRO A 156 -3.28 -26.38 11.09
CA PRO A 156 -3.31 -26.77 12.50
C PRO A 156 -1.98 -26.48 13.19
N GLY A 157 -2.03 -25.81 14.35
CA GLY A 157 -0.85 -25.47 15.14
C GLY A 157 -0.07 -24.25 14.62
N PHE A 158 -0.53 -23.59 13.56
CA PHE A 158 0.07 -22.34 13.10
C PHE A 158 -0.21 -21.22 14.13
N ALA A 159 0.82 -20.40 14.39
CA ALA A 159 0.70 -19.16 15.14
C ALA A 159 1.40 -18.04 14.37
N TYR A 160 0.79 -16.86 14.31
CA TYR A 160 1.41 -15.68 13.75
C TYR A 160 2.65 -15.27 14.58
N LEU A 161 3.62 -14.63 13.93
CA LEU A 161 4.91 -14.24 14.52
C LEU A 161 4.76 -13.30 15.71
N GLY A 162 3.80 -12.38 15.67
CA GLY A 162 3.55 -11.40 16.71
C GLY A 162 2.08 -10.98 16.77
N GLY A 163 1.76 -10.12 17.75
CA GLY A 163 0.46 -9.46 17.86
C GLY A 163 0.38 -8.19 16.99
N ASN A 164 0.02 -7.05 17.59
CA ASN A 164 -0.14 -5.77 16.88
C ASN A 164 1.15 -5.24 16.23
N ASP A 165 2.33 -5.65 16.72
CA ASP A 165 3.63 -5.23 16.18
C ASP A 165 4.24 -6.26 15.23
N GLY A 166 3.44 -7.22 14.74
CA GLY A 166 3.91 -8.35 13.92
C GLY A 166 4.69 -7.93 12.69
N GLY A 167 4.25 -6.87 12.00
CA GLY A 167 4.92 -6.33 10.82
C GLY A 167 6.33 -5.80 11.13
N VAL A 168 6.48 -4.99 12.17
CA VAL A 168 7.80 -4.47 12.60
C VAL A 168 8.72 -5.59 13.02
N GLU A 169 8.20 -6.59 13.74
CA GLU A 169 8.99 -7.74 14.17
C GLU A 169 9.42 -8.63 12.99
N ALA A 170 8.57 -8.77 11.97
CA ALA A 170 8.93 -9.48 10.74
C ALA A 170 10.11 -8.79 10.02
N ILE A 171 10.06 -7.46 9.88
CA ILE A 171 11.16 -6.67 9.28
C ILE A 171 12.46 -6.87 10.08
N ARG A 172 12.39 -6.78 11.42
CA ARG A 172 13.58 -7.01 12.28
C ARG A 172 14.20 -8.39 12.12
N LYS A 173 13.38 -9.40 11.85
CA LYS A 173 13.82 -10.79 11.66
C LYS A 173 14.16 -11.14 10.22
N GLY A 174 13.97 -10.22 9.26
CA GLY A 174 14.13 -10.49 7.83
C GLY A 174 13.10 -11.48 7.29
N ALA A 175 11.90 -11.54 7.90
CA ALA A 175 10.75 -12.36 7.50
C ALA A 175 9.68 -11.50 6.81
N ASP A 176 10.11 -10.46 6.08
CA ASP A 176 9.27 -9.44 5.44
C ASP A 176 9.16 -9.60 3.91
N SER A 177 9.50 -10.78 3.39
CA SER A 177 9.40 -11.06 1.97
C SER A 177 7.94 -10.98 1.48
N LEU A 178 7.71 -10.16 0.46
CA LEU A 178 6.43 -10.05 -0.25
C LEU A 178 6.32 -11.05 -1.41
N VAL A 179 7.28 -11.97 -1.55
CA VAL A 179 7.27 -13.03 -2.55
C VAL A 179 6.64 -14.29 -1.96
N GLY A 180 5.59 -14.79 -2.62
CA GLY A 180 4.96 -16.04 -2.26
C GLY A 180 5.50 -17.22 -3.08
N ASP A 181 5.27 -18.43 -2.56
CA ASP A 181 5.61 -19.69 -3.21
C ASP A 181 4.48 -20.74 -3.05
N GLU A 182 4.59 -21.87 -3.75
CA GLU A 182 3.59 -22.93 -3.72
C GLU A 182 3.38 -23.52 -2.32
N ARG A 183 4.41 -23.52 -1.45
CA ARG A 183 4.32 -23.98 -0.06
C ARG A 183 3.45 -23.02 0.76
N LEU A 184 3.72 -21.71 0.66
CA LEU A 184 2.94 -20.67 1.34
C LEU A 184 1.50 -20.67 0.87
N TYR A 185 1.26 -20.77 -0.46
CA TYR A 185 -0.09 -20.83 -1.02
C TYR A 185 -0.86 -22.06 -0.54
N GLY A 186 -0.18 -23.22 -0.42
CA GLY A 186 -0.76 -24.43 0.16
C GLY A 186 -1.20 -24.26 1.61
N MET A 187 -0.50 -23.42 2.36
CA MET A 187 -0.82 -23.03 3.73
C MET A 187 -1.89 -21.94 3.84
N GLY A 188 -2.20 -21.24 2.74
CA GLY A 188 -3.16 -20.12 2.71
C GLY A 188 -2.54 -18.75 2.93
N PHE A 189 -1.21 -18.61 2.78
CA PHE A 189 -0.50 -17.35 2.83
C PHE A 189 0.00 -16.95 1.45
N LEU A 190 -0.10 -15.66 1.12
CA LEU A 190 0.30 -15.16 -0.20
C LEU A 190 1.76 -14.67 -0.24
N ALA A 191 2.36 -14.47 0.93
CA ALA A 191 3.76 -14.09 1.12
C ALA A 191 4.22 -14.51 2.52
N GLU A 192 5.53 -14.49 2.78
CA GLU A 192 6.09 -14.76 4.10
C GLU A 192 5.64 -13.70 5.11
N TYR A 193 5.64 -12.42 4.68
CA TYR A 193 5.20 -11.29 5.49
C TYR A 193 3.77 -11.45 6.03
N ALA A 194 2.87 -12.13 5.28
CA ALA A 194 1.51 -12.43 5.71
C ALA A 194 1.44 -13.31 6.97
N MET A 195 2.52 -14.00 7.34
CA MET A 195 2.58 -14.82 8.56
C MET A 195 2.93 -14.01 9.81
N SER A 196 3.16 -12.71 9.71
CA SER A 196 3.54 -11.85 10.83
C SER A 196 2.38 -11.52 11.76
N SER A 197 1.21 -11.20 11.22
CA SER A 197 -0.02 -10.96 11.98
C SER A 197 -1.26 -11.22 11.12
N PRO A 198 -2.46 -11.40 11.72
CA PRO A 198 -3.71 -11.52 10.96
C PRO A 198 -4.02 -10.27 10.14
N GLU A 199 -3.63 -9.11 10.61
CA GLU A 199 -3.80 -7.83 9.94
C GLU A 199 -2.94 -7.77 8.67
N GLU A 200 -1.63 -8.07 8.78
CA GLU A 200 -0.73 -8.13 7.63
C GLU A 200 -1.19 -9.17 6.60
N ASP A 201 -1.69 -10.31 7.07
CA ASP A 201 -2.24 -11.35 6.20
C ASP A 201 -3.44 -10.83 5.37
N LEU A 202 -4.38 -10.11 6.01
CA LEU A 202 -5.48 -9.43 5.31
C LEU A 202 -4.95 -8.39 4.31
N CYS A 203 -3.94 -7.58 4.70
CA CYS A 203 -3.38 -6.53 3.86
C CYS A 203 -2.67 -7.11 2.64
N VAL A 204 -1.91 -8.19 2.79
CA VAL A 204 -1.30 -8.94 1.68
C VAL A 204 -2.35 -9.54 0.74
N TYR A 205 -3.47 -10.04 1.28
CA TYR A 205 -4.60 -10.46 0.42
C TYR A 205 -5.19 -9.28 -0.35
N SER A 206 -5.38 -8.14 0.30
CA SER A 206 -5.97 -6.95 -0.32
C SER A 206 -5.09 -6.42 -1.45
N GLU A 207 -3.78 -6.32 -1.24
CA GLU A 207 -2.84 -5.88 -2.26
C GLU A 207 -2.77 -6.82 -3.47
N MET A 208 -2.86 -8.14 -3.24
CA MET A 208 -2.83 -9.13 -4.31
C MET A 208 -4.15 -9.17 -5.10
N ILE A 209 -5.29 -9.10 -4.42
CA ILE A 209 -6.61 -9.12 -5.07
C ILE A 209 -6.84 -7.85 -5.90
N LEU A 210 -6.50 -6.69 -5.35
CA LEU A 210 -6.81 -5.39 -5.95
C LEU A 210 -5.70 -4.87 -6.87
N GLY A 211 -4.44 -5.18 -6.58
CA GLY A 211 -3.27 -4.72 -7.34
C GLY A 211 -2.69 -5.74 -8.33
N ALA A 212 -3.00 -7.03 -8.18
CA ALA A 212 -2.45 -8.13 -8.99
C ALA A 212 -3.49 -9.22 -9.28
N GLY A 213 -4.72 -8.84 -9.61
CA GLY A 213 -5.89 -9.72 -9.66
C GLY A 213 -5.77 -10.97 -10.56
N GLU A 214 -5.08 -10.90 -11.70
CA GLU A 214 -4.88 -12.07 -12.59
C GLU A 214 -3.97 -13.11 -11.95
N GLU A 215 -2.86 -12.68 -11.35
CA GLU A 215 -1.95 -13.56 -10.62
C GLU A 215 -2.65 -14.18 -9.42
N PHE A 216 -3.35 -13.36 -8.62
CA PHE A 216 -4.14 -13.85 -7.49
C PHE A 216 -5.17 -14.90 -7.92
N ALA A 217 -5.90 -14.66 -9.02
CA ALA A 217 -6.88 -15.62 -9.53
C ALA A 217 -6.24 -16.96 -9.91
N GLY A 218 -5.03 -16.92 -10.50
CA GLY A 218 -4.25 -18.12 -10.81
C GLY A 218 -3.87 -18.90 -9.56
N ILE A 219 -3.41 -18.23 -8.51
CA ILE A 219 -3.07 -18.85 -7.20
C ILE A 219 -4.33 -19.42 -6.55
N MET A 220 -5.39 -18.62 -6.43
CA MET A 220 -6.65 -19.04 -5.80
C MET A 220 -7.26 -20.27 -6.45
N ASN A 221 -7.17 -20.40 -7.77
CA ASN A 221 -7.74 -21.55 -8.49
C ASN A 221 -6.99 -22.86 -8.19
N ARG A 222 -5.70 -22.79 -7.80
CA ARG A 222 -4.89 -23.96 -7.47
C ARG A 222 -4.89 -24.33 -5.99
N HIS A 223 -5.20 -23.36 -5.10
CA HIS A 223 -5.03 -23.53 -3.65
C HIS A 223 -6.32 -23.31 -2.86
N ASN A 224 -6.88 -24.37 -2.32
CA ASN A 224 -8.14 -24.33 -1.54
C ASN A 224 -8.03 -23.47 -0.28
N ALA A 225 -6.85 -23.43 0.36
CA ALA A 225 -6.64 -22.59 1.55
C ALA A 225 -6.77 -21.09 1.20
N VAL A 226 -6.15 -20.67 0.10
CA VAL A 226 -6.28 -19.30 -0.43
C VAL A 226 -7.72 -18.99 -0.81
N LYS A 227 -8.41 -19.92 -1.45
CA LYS A 227 -9.82 -19.77 -1.84
C LYS A 227 -10.74 -19.56 -0.62
N ARG A 228 -10.50 -20.26 0.50
CA ARG A 228 -11.28 -20.08 1.73
C ARG A 228 -11.07 -18.66 2.31
N LYS A 229 -9.83 -18.21 2.46
CA LYS A 229 -9.53 -16.86 2.92
C LYS A 229 -10.11 -15.78 1.99
N TYR A 230 -10.04 -15.97 0.67
CA TYR A 230 -10.67 -15.06 -0.29
C TYR A 230 -12.18 -14.93 -0.07
N ALA A 231 -12.88 -15.99 0.26
CA ALA A 231 -14.32 -15.92 0.54
C ALA A 231 -14.61 -15.05 1.77
N ILE A 232 -13.78 -15.14 2.82
CA ILE A 232 -13.89 -14.32 4.03
C ILE A 232 -13.52 -12.86 3.71
N TRP A 233 -12.40 -12.62 3.01
CA TRP A 233 -11.98 -11.30 2.53
C TRP A 233 -13.12 -10.63 1.75
N ARG A 234 -13.74 -11.33 0.81
CA ARG A 234 -14.85 -10.83 0.01
C ARG A 234 -16.07 -10.46 0.88
N LYS A 235 -16.46 -11.32 1.83
CA LYS A 235 -17.54 -11.07 2.78
C LYS A 235 -17.25 -9.82 3.61
N TYR A 236 -16.03 -9.67 4.10
CA TYR A 236 -15.59 -8.52 4.87
C TYR A 236 -15.69 -7.21 4.08
N TYR A 237 -15.11 -7.14 2.88
CA TYR A 237 -15.19 -5.94 2.05
C TYR A 237 -16.64 -5.57 1.67
N LEU A 238 -17.49 -6.56 1.38
CA LEU A 238 -18.92 -6.34 1.12
C LEU A 238 -19.70 -5.86 2.35
N SER A 239 -19.25 -6.18 3.55
CA SER A 239 -19.86 -5.65 4.79
C SER A 239 -19.50 -4.18 5.04
N ILE A 240 -18.35 -3.72 4.53
CA ILE A 240 -17.96 -2.30 4.57
C ILE A 240 -18.85 -1.46 3.65
N ASP A 241 -18.97 -1.88 2.39
CA ASP A 241 -19.85 -1.26 1.40
C ASP A 241 -20.27 -2.28 0.32
N PRO A 242 -21.56 -2.53 0.11
CA PRO A 242 -22.04 -3.45 -0.92
C PRO A 242 -21.58 -3.09 -2.36
N ALA A 243 -21.19 -1.85 -2.62
CA ALA A 243 -20.69 -1.42 -3.92
C ALA A 243 -19.34 -2.05 -4.29
N PHE A 244 -18.62 -2.65 -3.35
CA PHE A 244 -17.46 -3.49 -3.62
C PHE A 244 -17.76 -4.72 -4.50
N MET A 245 -19.05 -5.09 -4.67
CA MET A 245 -19.45 -6.16 -5.62
C MET A 245 -18.91 -5.94 -7.04
N ARG A 246 -18.74 -4.70 -7.46
CA ARG A 246 -18.20 -4.36 -8.79
C ARG A 246 -16.70 -4.60 -8.90
N THR A 247 -16.00 -4.58 -7.78
CA THR A 247 -14.54 -4.65 -7.69
C THR A 247 -14.05 -6.05 -7.41
N VAL A 248 -14.73 -6.74 -6.49
CA VAL A 248 -14.27 -8.03 -5.95
C VAL A 248 -14.70 -9.26 -6.77
N ASN A 249 -15.17 -9.06 -8.02
CA ASN A 249 -15.49 -10.17 -8.91
C ASN A 249 -14.31 -10.42 -9.88
N PRO A 250 -13.44 -11.44 -9.62
CA PRO A 250 -12.25 -11.69 -10.42
C PRO A 250 -12.54 -12.19 -11.85
N LYS A 251 -13.82 -12.38 -12.23
CA LYS A 251 -14.22 -12.95 -13.53
C LYS A 251 -14.47 -11.92 -14.64
N LYS A 252 -14.27 -10.62 -14.38
CA LYS A 252 -14.34 -9.61 -15.45
C LYS A 252 -12.99 -8.93 -15.59
N PRO A 253 -12.21 -9.19 -16.65
CA PRO A 253 -11.09 -8.33 -17.02
C PRO A 253 -11.62 -6.92 -17.28
N ARG A 254 -10.88 -5.93 -16.81
CA ARG A 254 -11.13 -4.50 -17.06
C ARG A 254 -10.48 -4.05 -18.35
#